data_f69b7b508d59fd96cb5287e69fec2b90
#
_entry.id   f69b7b508d59fd96cb5287e69fec2b90
#
_cell.length_a   1.000
_cell.length_b   1.000
_cell.length_c   1.000
_cell.angle_alpha   90.00
_cell.angle_beta   90.00
_cell.angle_gamma   90.00
#
_symmetry.space_group_name_H-M   'P 1'
#
loop_
_entity.id
_entity.type
_entity.pdbx_description
1 polymer ?
#
loop_
_entity_poly.entity_id
_entity_poly.type
_entity_poly.pdbx_seq_one_letter_code
_entity_poly.pdbx_strand_id
1 'polypeptide(L)'
;RDMFSHLQRVSLSFMDKTEVGRLMSRLQSDVNSLQEFLETSVFAVGDLVLLVGIITVLLILDLNLALLTLCIVPTLFIVRFIWLPRARAAFLRARELNSMTNGALAEAIHGVRTVQGMAREKTNYALYMDRAQENRKAHLRAAKFAQFNVPIVDTLTGTAMAIVIVFGGAQVIESKLDLGVM
;
A
#
# COMPACT_ATOMS: atom_id res chain seq x y z
N ARG A 1 -28.77 -7.24 -0.98
CA ARG A 1 -30.23 -7.45 -0.92
C ARG A 1 -30.91 -6.39 -0.06
N ASP A 2 -30.41 -6.13 1.13
CA ASP A 2 -31.03 -5.18 2.08
C ASP A 2 -30.89 -3.72 1.63
N MET A 3 -29.78 -3.33 1.01
CA MET A 3 -29.60 -2.01 0.42
C MET A 3 -30.60 -1.69 -0.69
N PHE A 4 -30.85 -2.65 -1.58
CA PHE A 4 -31.83 -2.51 -2.66
C PHE A 4 -33.25 -2.39 -2.11
N SER A 5 -33.59 -3.24 -1.12
CA SER A 5 -34.87 -3.17 -0.41
C SER A 5 -35.05 -1.83 0.33
N HIS A 6 -33.98 -1.27 0.89
CA HIS A 6 -34.01 0.03 1.53
C HIS A 6 -34.26 1.15 0.51
N LEU A 7 -33.57 1.13 -0.65
CA LEU A 7 -33.76 2.11 -1.72
C LEU A 7 -35.19 2.15 -2.26
N GLN A 8 -35.87 1.00 -2.32
CA GLN A 8 -37.28 0.94 -2.75
C GLN A 8 -38.27 1.52 -1.73
N ARG A 9 -37.85 1.71 -0.48
CA ARG A 9 -38.68 2.27 0.61
C ARG A 9 -38.39 3.73 0.92
N VAL A 10 -37.38 4.31 0.27
CA VAL A 10 -37.00 5.71 0.47
C VAL A 10 -38.04 6.63 -0.16
N SER A 11 -38.29 7.79 0.47
CA SER A 11 -39.28 8.76 0.01
C SER A 11 -38.95 9.33 -1.37
N LEU A 12 -39.96 9.58 -2.17
CA LEU A 12 -39.81 10.22 -3.50
C LEU A 12 -39.07 11.55 -3.42
N SER A 13 -39.28 12.32 -2.37
CA SER A 13 -38.58 13.60 -2.17
C SER A 13 -37.06 13.49 -1.99
N PHE A 14 -36.57 12.34 -1.54
CA PHE A 14 -35.13 12.05 -1.49
C PHE A 14 -34.59 11.70 -2.88
N MET A 15 -35.37 10.93 -3.65
CA MET A 15 -35.00 10.56 -5.02
C MET A 15 -34.99 11.77 -5.95
N ASP A 16 -35.88 12.72 -5.77
CA ASP A 16 -35.95 13.97 -6.56
C ASP A 16 -34.75 14.92 -6.27
N LYS A 17 -34.19 14.86 -5.06
CA LYS A 17 -33.04 15.69 -4.63
C LYS A 17 -31.68 15.05 -4.89
N THR A 18 -31.65 13.76 -5.19
CA THR A 18 -30.39 13.00 -5.31
C THR A 18 -30.27 12.39 -6.70
N GLU A 19 -29.23 12.73 -7.41
CA GLU A 19 -28.95 12.11 -8.72
C GLU A 19 -28.77 10.58 -8.57
N VAL A 20 -29.57 9.81 -9.26
CA VAL A 20 -29.55 8.34 -9.23
C VAL A 20 -28.14 7.79 -9.54
N GLY A 21 -27.42 8.44 -10.49
CA GLY A 21 -26.04 8.07 -10.82
C GLY A 21 -25.07 8.21 -9.65
N ARG A 22 -25.22 9.25 -8.84
CA ARG A 22 -24.38 9.46 -7.63
C ARG A 22 -24.69 8.41 -6.57
N LEU A 23 -25.95 8.03 -6.41
CA LEU A 23 -26.40 7.02 -5.46
C LEU A 23 -25.88 5.63 -5.86
N MET A 24 -25.98 5.27 -7.13
CA MET A 24 -25.45 4.01 -7.67
C MET A 24 -23.93 3.93 -7.57
N SER A 25 -23.22 5.01 -7.92
CA SER A 25 -21.75 5.07 -7.79
C SER A 25 -21.30 4.89 -6.33
N ARG A 26 -22.00 5.52 -5.39
CA ARG A 26 -21.71 5.40 -3.96
C ARG A 26 -21.97 3.98 -3.45
N LEU A 27 -23.11 3.41 -3.81
CA LEU A 27 -23.49 2.05 -3.43
C LEU A 27 -22.46 1.02 -3.93
N GLN A 28 -22.05 1.16 -5.18
CA GLN A 28 -21.07 0.26 -5.79
C GLN A 28 -19.67 0.45 -5.19
N SER A 29 -19.27 1.70 -4.93
CA SER A 29 -18.01 2.00 -4.25
C SER A 29 -17.95 1.44 -2.83
N ASP A 30 -19.02 1.58 -2.06
CA ASP A 30 -19.09 1.10 -0.68
C ASP A 30 -19.08 -0.43 -0.61
N VAL A 31 -19.78 -1.10 -1.54
CA VAL A 31 -19.76 -2.58 -1.65
C VAL A 31 -18.36 -3.07 -2.05
N ASN A 32 -17.72 -2.44 -3.03
CA ASN A 32 -16.37 -2.81 -3.44
C ASN A 32 -15.35 -2.60 -2.31
N SER A 33 -15.46 -1.48 -1.58
CA SER A 33 -14.59 -1.21 -0.43
C SER A 33 -14.77 -2.24 0.70
N LEU A 34 -16.02 -2.67 0.94
CA LEU A 34 -16.33 -3.72 1.90
C LEU A 34 -15.77 -5.07 1.45
N GLN A 35 -15.91 -5.40 0.17
CA GLN A 35 -15.34 -6.62 -0.41
C GLN A 35 -13.82 -6.64 -0.28
N GLU A 36 -13.13 -5.56 -0.67
CA GLU A 36 -11.68 -5.43 -0.55
C GLU A 36 -11.23 -5.55 0.92
N PHE A 37 -11.96 -4.94 1.85
CA PHE A 37 -11.69 -5.07 3.28
C PHE A 37 -11.84 -6.52 3.76
N LEU A 38 -12.91 -7.22 3.37
CA LEU A 38 -13.13 -8.61 3.76
C LEU A 38 -12.06 -9.53 3.18
N GLU A 39 -11.74 -9.39 1.89
CA GLU A 39 -10.68 -10.15 1.24
C GLU A 39 -9.35 -9.95 1.95
N THR A 40 -8.94 -8.70 2.16
CA THR A 40 -7.69 -8.36 2.86
C THR A 40 -7.67 -8.92 4.28
N SER A 41 -8.80 -8.84 5.00
CA SER A 41 -8.90 -9.34 6.38
C SER A 41 -8.80 -10.86 6.45
N VAL A 42 -9.42 -11.58 5.53
CA VAL A 42 -9.35 -13.06 5.47
C VAL A 42 -7.90 -13.49 5.19
N PHE A 43 -7.23 -12.86 4.22
CA PHE A 43 -5.81 -13.15 3.95
C PHE A 43 -4.93 -12.83 5.15
N ALA A 44 -5.13 -11.69 5.82
CA ALA A 44 -4.34 -11.32 7.00
C ALA A 44 -4.51 -12.32 8.16
N VAL A 45 -5.72 -12.83 8.38
CA VAL A 45 -5.96 -13.87 9.39
C VAL A 45 -5.30 -15.19 8.97
N GLY A 46 -5.38 -15.56 7.68
CA GLY A 46 -4.71 -16.74 7.14
C GLY A 46 -3.19 -16.68 7.32
N ASP A 47 -2.58 -15.55 6.98
CA ASP A 47 -1.14 -15.32 7.14
C ASP A 47 -0.72 -15.38 8.62
N LEU A 48 -1.54 -14.87 9.53
CA LEU A 48 -1.26 -14.91 10.97
C LEU A 48 -1.31 -16.35 11.51
N VAL A 49 -2.28 -17.15 11.07
CA VAL A 49 -2.37 -18.58 11.43
C VAL A 49 -1.16 -19.34 10.88
N LEU A 50 -0.79 -19.10 9.63
CA LEU A 50 0.41 -19.69 9.02
C LEU A 50 1.67 -19.30 9.78
N LEU A 51 1.83 -18.03 10.13
CA LEU A 51 2.98 -17.54 10.90
C LEU A 51 3.11 -18.26 12.24
N VAL A 52 2.01 -18.36 12.99
CA VAL A 52 1.99 -19.08 14.29
C VAL A 52 2.30 -20.56 14.09
N GLY A 53 1.74 -21.19 13.06
CA GLY A 53 2.02 -22.58 12.71
C GLY A 53 3.49 -22.82 12.39
N ILE A 54 4.09 -22.00 11.54
CA ILE A 54 5.51 -22.09 11.17
C ILE A 54 6.41 -21.89 12.39
N ILE A 55 6.15 -20.87 13.22
CA ILE A 55 6.92 -20.63 14.45
C ILE A 55 6.85 -21.85 15.38
N THR A 56 5.66 -22.42 15.56
CA THR A 56 5.44 -23.57 16.41
C THR A 56 6.23 -24.79 15.91
N VAL A 57 6.16 -25.08 14.63
CA VAL A 57 6.89 -26.18 14.00
C VAL A 57 8.41 -25.97 14.15
N LEU A 58 8.93 -24.77 13.86
CA LEU A 58 10.36 -24.47 14.00
C LEU A 58 10.86 -24.67 15.44
N LEU A 59 10.08 -24.24 16.44
CA LEU A 59 10.44 -24.40 17.86
C LEU A 59 10.45 -25.86 18.31
N ILE A 60 9.62 -26.72 17.72
CA ILE A 60 9.58 -28.16 18.02
C ILE A 60 10.75 -28.89 17.37
N LEU A 61 11.15 -28.48 16.16
CA LEU A 61 12.21 -29.14 15.39
C LEU A 61 13.60 -28.85 15.98
N ASP A 62 13.99 -27.60 16.13
CA ASP A 62 15.26 -27.21 16.75
C ASP A 62 15.18 -25.78 17.32
N LEU A 63 15.39 -25.66 18.62
CA LEU A 63 15.27 -24.37 19.32
C LEU A 63 16.34 -23.37 18.89
N ASN A 64 17.58 -23.83 18.61
CA ASN A 64 18.68 -22.94 18.25
C ASN A 64 18.49 -22.34 16.87
N LEU A 65 18.13 -23.17 15.88
CA LEU A 65 17.79 -22.74 14.53
C LEU A 65 16.55 -21.86 14.51
N ALA A 66 15.53 -22.19 15.30
CA ALA A 66 14.32 -21.38 15.43
C ALA A 66 14.62 -19.98 15.96
N LEU A 67 15.38 -19.85 17.04
CA LEU A 67 15.76 -18.56 17.61
C LEU A 67 16.60 -17.72 16.66
N LEU A 68 17.52 -18.35 15.93
CA LEU A 68 18.36 -17.69 14.94
C LEU A 68 17.51 -17.14 13.77
N THR A 69 16.55 -17.94 13.29
CA THR A 69 15.62 -17.52 12.23
C THR A 69 14.65 -16.44 12.71
N LEU A 70 14.12 -16.59 13.92
CA LEU A 70 13.21 -15.61 14.51
C LEU A 70 13.87 -14.26 14.81
N CYS A 71 15.20 -14.19 14.96
CA CYS A 71 15.93 -12.93 15.13
C CYS A 71 15.78 -11.96 13.95
N ILE A 72 15.39 -12.47 12.79
CA ILE A 72 15.08 -11.65 11.62
C ILE A 72 13.77 -10.88 11.75
N VAL A 73 12.79 -11.43 12.46
CA VAL A 73 11.47 -10.78 12.64
C VAL A 73 11.60 -9.41 13.33
N PRO A 74 12.28 -9.27 14.46
CA PRO A 74 12.51 -7.95 15.06
C PRO A 74 13.33 -7.01 14.16
N THR A 75 14.28 -7.54 13.39
CA THR A 75 15.05 -6.74 12.43
C THR A 75 14.17 -6.16 11.35
N LEU A 76 13.29 -6.98 10.75
CA LEU A 76 12.28 -6.53 9.79
C LEU A 76 11.34 -5.50 10.41
N PHE A 77 10.92 -5.69 11.65
CA PHE A 77 10.05 -4.77 12.35
C PHE A 77 10.71 -3.40 12.56
N ILE A 78 11.97 -3.37 12.97
CA ILE A 78 12.74 -2.13 13.15
C ILE A 78 12.87 -1.39 11.81
N VAL A 79 13.28 -2.09 10.76
CA VAL A 79 13.39 -1.51 9.40
C VAL A 79 12.05 -0.92 8.96
N ARG A 80 10.96 -1.67 9.15
CA ARG A 80 9.61 -1.24 8.80
C ARG A 80 9.17 -0.01 9.59
N PHE A 81 9.46 0.00 10.89
CA PHE A 81 9.10 1.11 11.77
C PHE A 81 9.81 2.41 11.38
N ILE A 82 11.06 2.34 10.96
CA ILE A 82 11.86 3.50 10.52
C ILE A 82 11.42 3.96 9.11
N TRP A 83 11.12 3.02 8.21
CA TRP A 83 10.81 3.30 6.82
C TRP A 83 9.38 3.83 6.62
N LEU A 84 8.38 3.25 7.31
CA LEU A 84 6.96 3.51 7.11
C LEU A 84 6.55 4.99 7.26
N PRO A 85 6.97 5.72 8.31
CA PRO A 85 6.58 7.12 8.47
C PRO A 85 7.15 8.02 7.35
N ARG A 86 8.37 7.73 6.88
CA ARG A 86 8.99 8.46 5.78
C ARG A 86 8.29 8.22 4.45
N ALA A 87 7.96 6.97 4.17
CA ALA A 87 7.19 6.59 3.00
C ALA A 87 5.80 7.24 3.02
N ARG A 88 5.09 7.15 4.15
CA ARG A 88 3.76 7.75 4.34
C ARG A 88 3.77 9.26 4.10
N ALA A 89 4.75 9.97 4.61
CA ALA A 89 4.91 11.41 4.39
C ALA A 89 5.12 11.74 2.90
N ALA A 90 5.94 10.95 2.19
CA ALA A 90 6.15 11.13 0.76
C ALA A 90 4.87 10.87 -0.06
N PHE A 91 4.10 9.84 0.26
CA PHE A 91 2.83 9.54 -0.40
C PHE A 91 1.76 10.61 -0.14
N LEU A 92 1.66 11.10 1.10
CA LEU A 92 0.72 12.18 1.42
C LEU A 92 1.06 13.45 0.66
N ARG A 93 2.34 13.82 0.58
CA ARG A 93 2.79 14.99 -0.19
C ARG A 93 2.52 14.84 -1.69
N ALA A 94 2.72 13.66 -2.24
CA ALA A 94 2.40 13.38 -3.65
C ALA A 94 0.89 13.51 -3.91
N ARG A 95 0.03 13.02 -3.02
CA ARG A 95 -1.43 13.17 -3.11
C ARG A 95 -1.87 14.63 -3.05
N GLU A 96 -1.31 15.39 -2.12
CA GLU A 96 -1.59 16.82 -1.98
C GLU A 96 -1.27 17.59 -3.26
N LEU A 97 -0.05 17.43 -3.78
CA LEU A 97 0.38 18.11 -5.00
C LEU A 97 -0.39 17.64 -6.23
N ASN A 98 -0.78 16.37 -6.28
CA ASN A 98 -1.64 15.86 -7.34
C ASN A 98 -3.02 16.54 -7.31
N SER A 99 -3.62 16.69 -6.13
CA SER A 99 -4.90 17.39 -5.97
C SER A 99 -4.80 18.87 -6.40
N MET A 100 -3.72 19.55 -5.99
CA MET A 100 -3.46 20.94 -6.38
C MET A 100 -3.27 21.07 -7.90
N THR A 101 -2.56 20.14 -8.53
CA THR A 101 -2.33 20.15 -9.99
C THR A 101 -3.63 19.89 -10.75
N ASN A 102 -4.44 18.94 -10.29
CA ASN A 102 -5.76 18.67 -10.90
C ASN A 102 -6.72 19.85 -10.72
N GLY A 103 -6.70 20.51 -9.56
CA GLY A 103 -7.45 21.76 -9.35
C GLY A 103 -7.04 22.87 -10.31
N ALA A 104 -5.73 23.08 -10.48
CA ALA A 104 -5.21 24.07 -11.43
C ALA A 104 -5.58 23.73 -12.89
N LEU A 105 -5.61 22.45 -13.25
CA LEU A 105 -6.07 22.02 -14.58
C LEU A 105 -7.56 22.30 -14.78
N ALA A 106 -8.39 21.98 -13.79
CA ALA A 106 -9.81 22.26 -13.84
C ALA A 106 -10.08 23.77 -13.97
N GLU A 107 -9.37 24.60 -13.20
CA GLU A 107 -9.45 26.05 -13.28
C GLU A 107 -9.03 26.57 -14.67
N ALA A 108 -7.93 26.05 -15.24
CA ALA A 108 -7.47 26.41 -16.57
C ALA A 108 -8.48 26.03 -17.67
N ILE A 109 -9.15 24.88 -17.54
CA ILE A 109 -10.18 24.44 -18.48
C ILE A 109 -11.43 25.34 -18.37
N HIS A 110 -11.89 25.62 -17.14
CA HIS A 110 -13.05 26.50 -16.93
C HIS A 110 -12.78 27.95 -17.39
N GLY A 111 -11.55 28.43 -17.13
CA GLY A 111 -11.15 29.80 -17.49
C GLY A 111 -10.57 29.97 -18.89
N VAL A 112 -10.61 28.93 -19.75
CA VAL A 112 -9.93 28.94 -21.05
C VAL A 112 -10.36 30.14 -21.96
N ARG A 113 -11.63 30.50 -21.96
CA ARG A 113 -12.13 31.63 -22.75
C ARG A 113 -11.51 32.97 -22.29
N THR A 114 -11.36 33.15 -20.98
CA THR A 114 -10.73 34.35 -20.39
C THR A 114 -9.26 34.40 -20.72
N VAL A 115 -8.56 33.28 -20.60
CA VAL A 115 -7.13 33.18 -20.92
C VAL A 115 -6.86 33.49 -22.39
N GLN A 116 -7.68 32.94 -23.30
CA GLN A 116 -7.63 33.22 -24.76
C GLN A 116 -8.00 34.67 -25.07
N GLY A 117 -9.05 35.20 -24.46
CA GLY A 117 -9.48 36.58 -24.66
C GLY A 117 -8.44 37.63 -24.21
N MET A 118 -7.58 37.25 -23.27
CA MET A 118 -6.48 38.09 -22.78
C MET A 118 -5.10 37.76 -23.41
N ALA A 119 -5.05 36.81 -24.36
CA ALA A 119 -3.82 36.31 -25.00
C ALA A 119 -2.72 35.89 -23.98
N ARG A 120 -3.15 35.23 -22.87
CA ARG A 120 -2.26 34.85 -21.74
C ARG A 120 -1.96 33.35 -21.67
N GLU A 121 -2.12 32.63 -22.80
CA GLU A 121 -1.91 31.18 -22.84
C GLU A 121 -0.50 30.76 -22.38
N LYS A 122 0.53 31.48 -22.81
CA LYS A 122 1.93 31.19 -22.46
C LYS A 122 2.18 31.33 -20.95
N THR A 123 1.60 32.37 -20.34
CA THR A 123 1.74 32.62 -18.90
C THR A 123 1.02 31.54 -18.09
N ASN A 124 -0.22 31.21 -18.49
CA ASN A 124 -1.00 30.17 -17.82
C ASN A 124 -0.34 28.80 -17.94
N TYR A 125 0.18 28.48 -19.12
CA TYR A 125 0.93 27.25 -19.37
C TYR A 125 2.18 27.16 -18.47
N ALA A 126 2.96 28.24 -18.34
CA ALA A 126 4.14 28.26 -17.49
C ALA A 126 3.80 28.01 -16.01
N LEU A 127 2.73 28.63 -15.50
CA LEU A 127 2.26 28.41 -14.13
C LEU A 127 1.78 26.98 -13.89
N TYR A 128 1.06 26.41 -14.84
CA TYR A 128 0.65 25.00 -14.74
C TYR A 128 1.85 24.06 -14.81
N MET A 129 2.80 24.33 -15.69
CA MET A 129 3.99 23.48 -15.86
C MET A 129 4.85 23.45 -14.59
N ASP A 130 4.97 24.57 -13.88
CA ASP A 130 5.69 24.63 -12.61
C ASP A 130 5.03 23.72 -11.56
N ARG A 131 3.72 23.80 -11.39
CA ARG A 131 2.94 22.90 -10.50
C ARG A 131 3.06 21.44 -10.90
N ALA A 132 2.97 21.15 -12.21
CA ALA A 132 3.12 19.79 -12.74
C ALA A 132 4.52 19.21 -12.48
N GLN A 133 5.57 20.03 -12.55
CA GLN A 133 6.92 19.61 -12.21
C GLN A 133 7.10 19.31 -10.73
N GLU A 134 6.53 20.12 -9.84
CA GLU A 134 6.54 19.84 -8.39
C GLU A 134 5.80 18.52 -8.08
N ASN A 135 4.62 18.32 -8.67
CA ASN A 135 3.87 17.09 -8.55
C ASN A 135 4.70 15.89 -9.02
N ARG A 136 5.35 15.99 -10.20
CA ARG A 136 6.23 14.95 -10.71
C ARG A 136 7.37 14.62 -9.73
N LYS A 137 8.03 15.64 -9.16
CA LYS A 137 9.11 15.44 -8.17
C LYS A 137 8.62 14.70 -6.93
N ALA A 138 7.42 15.04 -6.44
CA ALA A 138 6.82 14.37 -5.28
C ALA A 138 6.44 12.91 -5.59
N HIS A 139 5.84 12.66 -6.75
CA HIS A 139 5.54 11.30 -7.21
C HIS A 139 6.79 10.45 -7.39
N LEU A 140 7.88 11.00 -7.93
CA LEU A 140 9.16 10.29 -8.04
C LEU A 140 9.75 9.94 -6.66
N ARG A 141 9.61 10.83 -5.66
CA ARG A 141 10.03 10.53 -4.28
C ARG A 141 9.18 9.41 -3.68
N ALA A 142 7.86 9.47 -3.82
CA ALA A 142 6.96 8.43 -3.32
C ALA A 142 7.25 7.08 -4.00
N ALA A 143 7.45 7.07 -5.33
CA ALA A 143 7.81 5.89 -6.09
C ALA A 143 9.16 5.29 -5.64
N LYS A 144 10.18 6.11 -5.33
CA LYS A 144 11.43 5.62 -4.74
C LYS A 144 11.19 4.86 -3.44
N PHE A 145 10.41 5.44 -2.52
CA PHE A 145 10.07 4.74 -1.27
C PHE A 145 9.30 3.44 -1.52
N ALA A 146 8.38 3.40 -2.49
CA ALA A 146 7.67 2.18 -2.86
C ALA A 146 8.62 1.10 -3.37
N GLN A 147 9.50 1.46 -4.30
CA GLN A 147 10.42 0.53 -4.94
C GLN A 147 11.54 0.03 -4.02
N PHE A 148 12.01 0.83 -3.07
CA PHE A 148 13.04 0.38 -2.11
C PHE A 148 12.52 -0.63 -1.08
N ASN A 149 11.21 -0.73 -0.89
CA ASN A 149 10.65 -1.70 0.06
C ASN A 149 10.96 -3.15 -0.33
N VAL A 150 10.81 -3.50 -1.60
CA VAL A 150 11.01 -4.87 -2.10
C VAL A 150 12.48 -5.32 -1.94
N PRO A 151 13.50 -4.59 -2.46
CA PRO A 151 14.90 -4.99 -2.29
C PRO A 151 15.35 -5.12 -0.83
N ILE A 152 14.82 -4.29 0.06
CA ILE A 152 15.15 -4.37 1.50
C ILE A 152 14.63 -5.69 2.09
N VAL A 153 13.37 -6.03 1.82
CA VAL A 153 12.77 -7.28 2.30
C VAL A 153 13.48 -8.48 1.69
N ASP A 154 13.73 -8.46 0.38
CA ASP A 154 14.41 -9.56 -0.32
C ASP A 154 15.84 -9.78 0.18
N THR A 155 16.59 -8.70 0.42
CA THR A 155 17.95 -8.79 0.97
C THR A 155 17.94 -9.39 2.38
N LEU A 156 17.00 -8.96 3.23
CA LEU A 156 16.85 -9.51 4.58
C LEU A 156 16.45 -10.98 4.56
N THR A 157 15.51 -11.35 3.70
CA THR A 157 15.07 -12.75 3.53
C THR A 157 16.20 -13.62 2.97
N GLY A 158 16.94 -13.13 1.97
CA GLY A 158 18.11 -13.83 1.43
C GLY A 158 19.23 -14.00 2.46
N THR A 159 19.46 -13.00 3.29
CA THR A 159 20.41 -13.07 4.40
C THR A 159 19.97 -14.11 5.43
N ALA A 160 18.66 -14.14 5.74
CA ALA A 160 18.09 -15.18 6.62
C ALA A 160 18.35 -16.57 6.09
N MET A 161 18.03 -16.77 4.84
CA MET A 161 18.20 -18.08 4.19
C MET A 161 19.67 -18.49 4.16
N ALA A 162 20.59 -17.57 3.88
CA ALA A 162 22.02 -17.82 3.91
C ALA A 162 22.50 -18.23 5.34
N ILE A 163 22.02 -17.56 6.36
CA ILE A 163 22.34 -17.88 7.76
C ILE A 163 21.84 -19.29 8.11
N VAL A 164 20.59 -19.61 7.77
CA VAL A 164 20.04 -20.96 8.03
C VAL A 164 20.83 -22.04 7.30
N ILE A 165 21.21 -21.83 6.04
CA ILE A 165 21.98 -22.79 5.26
C ILE A 165 23.38 -23.00 5.86
N VAL A 166 24.07 -21.92 6.24
CA VAL A 166 25.43 -21.99 6.77
C VAL A 166 25.44 -22.63 8.17
N PHE A 167 24.62 -22.13 9.08
CA PHE A 167 24.61 -22.63 10.47
C PHE A 167 23.90 -23.99 10.60
N GLY A 168 22.77 -24.19 9.91
CA GLY A 168 22.06 -25.46 9.86
C GLY A 168 22.91 -26.52 9.18
N GLY A 169 23.52 -26.21 8.04
CA GLY A 169 24.44 -27.14 7.35
C GLY A 169 25.65 -27.53 8.18
N ALA A 170 26.23 -26.58 8.94
CA ALA A 170 27.30 -26.91 9.87
C ALA A 170 26.85 -27.89 10.97
N GLN A 171 25.67 -27.72 11.53
CA GLN A 171 25.11 -28.64 12.54
C GLN A 171 24.78 -30.02 11.97
N VAL A 172 24.35 -30.09 10.71
CA VAL A 172 24.14 -31.39 10.02
C VAL A 172 25.47 -32.13 9.83
N ILE A 173 26.55 -31.43 9.42
CA ILE A 173 27.88 -32.01 9.25
C ILE A 173 28.42 -32.54 10.60
N GLU A 174 28.12 -31.84 11.70
CA GLU A 174 28.49 -32.28 13.06
C GLU A 174 27.57 -33.39 13.62
N SER A 175 26.65 -33.92 12.82
CA SER A 175 25.65 -34.93 13.19
C SER A 175 24.75 -34.53 14.39
N LYS A 176 24.60 -33.23 14.61
CA LYS A 176 23.72 -32.68 15.67
C LYS A 176 22.29 -32.45 15.17
N LEU A 177 22.10 -32.41 13.86
CA LEU A 177 20.82 -32.18 13.23
C LEU A 177 20.60 -33.20 12.11
N ASP A 178 19.37 -33.67 11.97
CA ASP A 178 18.98 -34.51 10.83
C ASP A 178 18.71 -33.65 9.59
N LEU A 179 19.10 -34.14 8.42
CA LEU A 179 18.91 -33.48 7.13
C LEU A 179 17.41 -33.11 6.85
N GLY A 180 16.50 -33.90 7.43
CA GLY A 180 15.05 -33.67 7.32
C GLY A 180 14.51 -32.52 8.16
N VAL A 181 15.30 -31.94 9.06
CA VAL A 181 14.94 -30.82 9.94
C VAL A 181 15.38 -29.47 9.34
N MET A 182 16.34 -29.48 8.42
CA MET A 182 16.87 -28.32 7.71
C MET A 182 16.02 -27.93 6.50
#